data_549b8da0ee333b9ab030ec3b203f4a64
#
_entry.id   549b8da0ee333b9ab030ec3b203f4a64
#
_cell.length_a   1.000
_cell.length_b   1.000
_cell.length_c   1.000
_cell.angle_alpha   90.00
_cell.angle_beta   90.00
_cell.angle_gamma   90.00
#
_symmetry.space_group_name_H-M   'P 1'
#
loop_
_entity.id
_entity.type
_entity.pdbx_description
1 polymer ?
#
loop_
_entity_poly.entity_id
_entity_poly.type
_entity_poly.pdbx_seq_one_letter_code
_entity_poly.pdbx_strand_id
1 'polypeptide(L)'
;MKRILISIFILVFVLCSSGMGYAFMTGEEAHTKMIYPIVRVSHGNTGGSGTLIYSKVGEKKYSTYVLTNHHVISSAINIADEWDSDLAKEIKKEKRDTVYVEIFKYRDLSTPIGTLKVEAEIVLYNADEDMALIKLRMEDKSEYVAKLAKKNDELFVMDETVAVGCSLGYPPLPTIGVVTRLNFQIQSFPYHMSSSQIIYGNSGGAMFHEGKLIGIPSRVAVVGWASVVPHMGLFIPISRVYDWMDKEHYTFLYDDTKTEKEGIEEREKEIKAKKEAKK
;
A
#
# COMPACT_ATOMS: atom_id res chain seq x y z
N MET A 1 -60.60 -15.48 -1.42
CA MET A 1 -59.69 -15.38 -2.58
C MET A 1 -58.97 -14.04 -2.67
N LYS A 2 -59.61 -12.86 -2.51
CA LYS A 2 -58.96 -11.54 -2.62
C LYS A 2 -57.82 -11.28 -1.57
N ARG A 3 -57.90 -11.83 -0.34
CA ARG A 3 -56.88 -11.62 0.69
C ARG A 3 -55.61 -12.44 0.47
N ILE A 4 -55.69 -13.59 -0.18
CA ILE A 4 -54.53 -14.43 -0.54
C ILE A 4 -53.71 -13.81 -1.68
N LEU A 5 -54.38 -13.20 -2.64
CA LEU A 5 -53.75 -12.50 -3.78
C LEU A 5 -52.93 -11.28 -3.32
N ILE A 6 -53.43 -10.51 -2.34
CA ILE A 6 -52.72 -9.35 -1.79
C ILE A 6 -51.48 -9.80 -1.01
N SER A 7 -51.55 -10.88 -0.26
CA SER A 7 -50.36 -11.40 0.49
C SER A 7 -49.27 -11.94 -0.43
N ILE A 8 -49.63 -12.56 -1.55
CA ILE A 8 -48.64 -13.01 -2.57
C ILE A 8 -47.98 -11.83 -3.27
N PHE A 9 -48.72 -10.76 -3.55
CA PHE A 9 -48.18 -9.56 -4.20
C PHE A 9 -47.18 -8.81 -3.28
N ILE A 10 -47.46 -8.72 -1.96
CA ILE A 10 -46.58 -8.11 -1.00
C ILE A 10 -45.32 -9.00 -0.81
N LEU A 11 -45.43 -10.33 -0.79
CA LEU A 11 -44.31 -11.24 -0.68
C LEU A 11 -43.37 -11.18 -1.90
N VAL A 12 -43.93 -11.06 -3.11
CA VAL A 12 -43.16 -10.91 -4.35
C VAL A 12 -42.46 -9.55 -4.40
N PHE A 13 -43.10 -8.47 -3.89
CA PHE A 13 -42.47 -7.15 -3.84
C PHE A 13 -41.30 -7.06 -2.81
N VAL A 14 -41.42 -7.77 -1.68
CA VAL A 14 -40.36 -7.87 -0.67
C VAL A 14 -39.18 -8.75 -1.16
N LEU A 15 -39.45 -9.77 -1.96
CA LEU A 15 -38.40 -10.61 -2.56
C LEU A 15 -37.68 -9.95 -3.75
N CYS A 16 -38.35 -9.02 -4.46
CA CYS A 16 -37.70 -8.24 -5.55
C CYS A 16 -36.88 -7.04 -5.05
N SER A 17 -37.00 -6.65 -3.78
CA SER A 17 -36.23 -5.53 -3.22
C SER A 17 -34.87 -5.95 -2.63
N SER A 18 -34.52 -7.25 -2.65
CA SER A 18 -33.19 -7.73 -2.28
C SER A 18 -32.22 -7.81 -3.47
N GLY A 19 -32.38 -6.94 -4.46
CA GLY A 19 -31.29 -6.61 -5.35
C GLY A 19 -30.20 -5.93 -4.52
N MET A 20 -29.21 -6.68 -4.05
CA MET A 20 -27.96 -6.08 -3.60
C MET A 20 -27.33 -5.38 -4.81
N GLY A 21 -27.80 -4.16 -5.09
CA GLY A 21 -27.02 -3.23 -5.86
C GLY A 21 -25.73 -3.01 -5.06
N TYR A 22 -24.60 -3.39 -5.60
CA TYR A 22 -23.32 -2.95 -5.07
C TYR A 22 -23.29 -1.44 -5.16
N ALA A 23 -23.67 -0.77 -4.07
CA ALA A 23 -23.60 0.66 -4.00
C ALA A 23 -22.11 1.02 -3.91
N PHE A 24 -21.62 1.79 -4.86
CA PHE A 24 -20.29 2.36 -4.81
C PHE A 24 -20.07 3.06 -3.46
N MET A 25 -18.96 2.76 -2.79
CA MET A 25 -18.63 3.40 -1.53
C MET A 25 -18.41 4.90 -1.74
N THR A 26 -19.15 5.75 -1.03
CA THR A 26 -19.13 7.20 -1.20
C THR A 26 -19.04 7.92 0.14
N GLY A 27 -18.88 9.24 0.09
CA GLY A 27 -18.93 10.10 1.26
C GLY A 27 -17.83 9.79 2.27
N GLU A 28 -18.17 9.88 3.55
CA GLU A 28 -17.22 9.75 4.66
C GLU A 28 -16.54 8.37 4.69
N GLU A 29 -17.26 7.32 4.36
CA GLU A 29 -16.72 5.96 4.33
C GLU A 29 -15.62 5.80 3.29
N ALA A 30 -15.80 6.35 2.07
CA ALA A 30 -14.78 6.34 1.03
C ALA A 30 -13.54 7.13 1.45
N HIS A 31 -13.73 8.29 2.09
CA HIS A 31 -12.62 9.13 2.53
C HIS A 31 -11.83 8.45 3.65
N THR A 32 -12.49 7.95 4.67
CA THR A 32 -11.83 7.33 5.83
C THR A 32 -11.11 6.03 5.47
N LYS A 33 -11.65 5.22 4.56
CA LYS A 33 -11.08 3.93 4.19
C LYS A 33 -10.05 4.00 3.07
N MET A 34 -10.20 4.95 2.12
CA MET A 34 -9.41 4.93 0.88
C MET A 34 -8.59 6.20 0.64
N ILE A 35 -9.02 7.38 1.10
CA ILE A 35 -8.35 8.64 0.79
C ILE A 35 -7.40 9.06 1.92
N TYR A 36 -7.90 9.12 3.16
CA TYR A 36 -7.12 9.59 4.31
C TYR A 36 -5.91 8.73 4.67
N PRO A 37 -5.91 7.39 4.43
CA PRO A 37 -4.71 6.60 4.63
C PRO A 37 -3.58 6.86 3.63
N ILE A 38 -3.82 7.62 2.55
CA ILE A 38 -2.82 7.88 1.52
C ILE A 38 -1.99 9.09 1.88
N VAL A 39 -0.68 8.93 1.77
CA VAL A 39 0.31 9.94 2.11
C VAL A 39 1.24 10.20 0.93
N ARG A 40 1.88 11.36 0.90
CA ARG A 40 2.98 11.64 -0.01
C ARG A 40 4.30 11.23 0.63
N VAL A 41 5.12 10.48 -0.10
CA VAL A 41 6.46 10.05 0.33
C VAL A 41 7.48 10.75 -0.56
N SER A 42 8.55 11.30 0.02
CA SER A 42 9.57 12.03 -0.74
C SER A 42 10.96 11.93 -0.11
N HIS A 43 11.98 11.99 -0.97
CA HIS A 43 13.38 12.19 -0.61
C HIS A 43 14.05 13.06 -1.69
N GLY A 44 14.63 14.20 -1.28
CA GLY A 44 15.17 15.18 -2.22
C GLY A 44 14.10 15.65 -3.22
N ASN A 45 14.38 15.50 -4.51
CA ASN A 45 13.47 15.88 -5.60
C ASN A 45 12.65 14.70 -6.13
N THR A 46 12.76 13.53 -5.52
CA THR A 46 12.01 12.34 -5.92
C THR A 46 10.89 12.06 -4.93
N GLY A 47 9.84 11.41 -5.38
CA GLY A 47 8.74 11.04 -4.51
C GLY A 47 7.62 10.30 -5.24
N GLY A 48 6.64 9.94 -4.46
CA GLY A 48 5.45 9.23 -4.89
C GLY A 48 4.44 9.20 -3.74
N SER A 49 3.71 8.13 -3.67
CA SER A 49 2.69 7.89 -2.64
C SER A 49 3.15 6.85 -1.63
N GLY A 50 2.43 6.77 -0.53
CA GLY A 50 2.47 5.70 0.43
C GLY A 50 1.09 5.44 1.00
N THR A 51 0.91 4.29 1.61
CA THR A 51 -0.34 3.90 2.27
C THR A 51 -0.06 3.58 3.73
N LEU A 52 -0.68 4.29 4.64
CA LEU A 52 -0.68 3.97 6.07
C LEU A 52 -1.41 2.64 6.28
N ILE A 53 -0.71 1.62 6.74
CA ILE A 53 -1.28 0.25 6.90
C ILE A 53 -1.31 -0.23 8.35
N TYR A 54 -0.61 0.47 9.24
CA TYR A 54 -0.51 0.09 10.64
C TYR A 54 -0.28 1.32 11.52
N SER A 55 -1.00 1.41 12.64
CA SER A 55 -0.73 2.38 13.70
C SER A 55 -1.26 1.82 15.03
N LYS A 56 -0.40 1.15 15.79
CA LYS A 56 -0.75 0.53 17.08
C LYS A 56 0.25 0.89 18.16
N VAL A 57 -0.18 0.76 19.41
CA VAL A 57 0.67 0.98 20.57
C VAL A 57 1.74 -0.11 20.62
N GLY A 58 3.02 0.31 20.54
CA GLY A 58 4.17 -0.52 20.87
C GLY A 58 4.44 -0.53 22.39
N GLU A 59 5.70 -0.67 22.82
CA GLU A 59 6.02 -0.72 24.25
C GLU A 59 5.72 0.60 24.99
N LYS A 60 5.88 1.76 24.34
CA LYS A 60 5.70 3.09 24.97
C LYS A 60 5.01 4.12 24.08
N LYS A 61 4.99 3.92 22.76
CA LYS A 61 4.55 4.87 21.75
C LYS A 61 3.81 4.13 20.65
N TYR A 62 3.08 4.89 19.81
CA TYR A 62 2.54 4.31 18.60
C TYR A 62 3.67 4.01 17.60
N SER A 63 3.60 2.83 16.98
CA SER A 63 4.39 2.49 15.82
C SER A 63 3.50 2.59 14.59
N THR A 64 3.88 3.44 13.64
CA THR A 64 3.09 3.70 12.43
C THR A 64 3.92 3.36 11.20
N TYR A 65 3.37 2.50 10.34
CA TYR A 65 4.05 2.00 9.14
C TYR A 65 3.32 2.41 7.88
N VAL A 66 4.11 2.75 6.87
CA VAL A 66 3.65 3.12 5.52
C VAL A 66 4.23 2.12 4.53
N LEU A 67 3.36 1.54 3.73
CA LEU A 67 3.70 0.70 2.59
C LEU A 67 3.87 1.59 1.35
N THR A 68 4.95 1.39 0.58
CA THR A 68 5.24 2.14 -0.64
C THR A 68 6.05 1.29 -1.63
N ASN A 69 6.45 1.84 -2.78
CA ASN A 69 7.37 1.17 -3.69
C ASN A 69 8.83 1.47 -3.36
N HIS A 70 9.72 0.53 -3.68
CA HIS A 70 11.15 0.73 -3.57
C HIS A 70 11.64 1.91 -4.41
N HIS A 71 11.19 2.03 -5.67
CA HIS A 71 11.64 3.12 -6.54
C HIS A 71 11.26 4.52 -6.03
N VAL A 72 10.22 4.65 -5.18
CA VAL A 72 9.85 5.92 -4.54
C VAL A 72 10.89 6.38 -3.52
N ILE A 73 11.55 5.44 -2.85
CA ILE A 73 12.52 5.72 -1.78
C ILE A 73 13.98 5.37 -2.15
N SER A 74 14.20 4.88 -3.36
CA SER A 74 15.52 4.39 -3.79
C SER A 74 16.62 5.45 -3.74
N SER A 75 16.29 6.72 -3.98
CA SER A 75 17.22 7.84 -3.86
C SER A 75 17.73 8.08 -2.43
N ALA A 76 17.04 7.55 -1.42
CA ALA A 76 17.45 7.59 -0.02
C ALA A 76 18.34 6.40 0.38
N ILE A 77 18.61 5.46 -0.53
CA ILE A 77 19.44 4.29 -0.28
C ILE A 77 20.76 4.45 -1.03
N ASN A 78 21.86 4.56 -0.29
CA ASN A 78 23.19 4.67 -0.84
C ASN A 78 24.00 3.43 -0.50
N ILE A 79 24.51 2.74 -1.52
CA ILE A 79 25.37 1.57 -1.37
C ILE A 79 26.75 1.95 -1.91
N ALA A 80 27.73 2.04 -1.01
CA ALA A 80 29.10 2.38 -1.34
C ALA A 80 30.05 1.26 -0.92
N ASP A 81 31.14 1.12 -1.66
CA ASP A 81 32.24 0.25 -1.24
C ASP A 81 33.05 0.97 -0.16
N GLU A 82 33.14 0.39 1.03
CA GLU A 82 33.94 0.88 2.15
C GLU A 82 34.98 -0.18 2.53
N TRP A 83 36.20 0.28 2.85
CA TRP A 83 37.25 -0.59 3.36
C TRP A 83 36.91 -1.08 4.76
N ASP A 84 36.84 -2.39 4.93
CA ASP A 84 36.69 -3.03 6.24
C ASP A 84 38.08 -3.47 6.75
N SER A 85 38.57 -2.81 7.82
CA SER A 85 39.88 -3.10 8.40
C SER A 85 39.98 -4.47 9.05
N ASP A 86 38.87 -5.02 9.55
CA ASP A 86 38.85 -6.30 10.24
C ASP A 86 38.89 -7.46 9.22
N LEU A 87 38.27 -7.27 8.05
CA LEU A 87 38.27 -8.23 6.96
C LEU A 87 39.37 -7.98 5.92
N ALA A 88 40.13 -6.86 6.04
CA ALA A 88 41.15 -6.42 5.08
C ALA A 88 40.71 -6.46 3.62
N LYS A 89 39.46 -6.03 3.36
CA LYS A 89 38.85 -5.99 2.01
C LYS A 89 37.79 -4.89 1.90
N GLU A 90 37.46 -4.53 0.66
CA GLU A 90 36.29 -3.69 0.40
C GLU A 90 35.00 -4.48 0.59
N ILE A 91 34.07 -3.90 1.30
CA ILE A 91 32.71 -4.41 1.52
C ILE A 91 31.68 -3.38 1.07
N LYS A 92 30.56 -3.85 0.55
CA LYS A 92 29.43 -2.97 0.26
C LYS A 92 28.72 -2.62 1.55
N LYS A 93 28.69 -1.33 1.84
CA LYS A 93 27.97 -0.79 3.00
C LYS A 93 26.78 0.02 2.55
N GLU A 94 25.63 -0.33 3.09
CA GLU A 94 24.38 0.36 2.82
C GLU A 94 24.14 1.43 3.88
N LYS A 95 23.84 2.63 3.40
CA LYS A 95 23.38 3.76 4.22
C LYS A 95 21.99 4.17 3.75
N ARG A 96 21.07 4.33 4.69
CA ARG A 96 19.70 4.80 4.46
C ARG A 96 19.56 6.21 5.01
N ASP A 97 19.18 7.14 4.13
CA ASP A 97 18.85 8.48 4.54
C ASP A 97 17.38 8.56 4.99
N THR A 98 17.06 9.63 5.73
CA THR A 98 15.70 9.89 6.18
C THR A 98 14.80 10.22 4.99
N VAL A 99 13.64 9.59 4.91
CA VAL A 99 12.58 9.97 3.97
C VAL A 99 11.53 10.82 4.69
N TYR A 100 10.76 11.59 3.93
CA TYR A 100 9.70 12.44 4.46
C TYR A 100 8.34 11.93 4.01
N VAL A 101 7.41 11.92 4.96
CA VAL A 101 6.02 11.55 4.73
C VAL A 101 5.13 12.74 5.05
N GLU A 102 4.26 13.09 4.14
CA GLU A 102 3.28 14.14 4.32
C GLU A 102 1.89 13.54 4.47
N ILE A 103 1.32 13.68 5.66
CA ILE A 103 -0.04 13.27 6.02
C ILE A 103 -0.95 14.46 5.77
N PHE A 104 -1.95 14.31 4.90
CA PHE A 104 -2.85 15.39 4.52
C PHE A 104 -3.87 15.70 5.61
N LYS A 105 -4.14 16.99 5.81
CA LYS A 105 -5.18 17.50 6.72
C LYS A 105 -6.31 18.09 5.89
N TYR A 106 -7.53 17.83 6.32
CA TYR A 106 -8.75 18.25 5.63
C TYR A 106 -9.56 19.18 6.52
N ARG A 107 -10.13 20.25 5.93
CA ARG A 107 -11.02 21.18 6.65
C ARG A 107 -12.42 20.61 6.78
N ASP A 108 -12.87 19.96 5.73
CA ASP A 108 -14.10 19.19 5.61
C ASP A 108 -13.78 17.83 5.00
N LEU A 109 -14.79 17.09 4.58
CA LEU A 109 -14.59 15.74 4.04
C LEU A 109 -13.56 15.70 2.90
N SER A 110 -13.56 16.66 1.98
CA SER A 110 -12.81 16.57 0.71
C SER A 110 -11.82 17.69 0.46
N THR A 111 -11.77 18.75 1.30
CA THR A 111 -10.93 19.91 1.04
C THR A 111 -9.60 19.82 1.81
N PRO A 112 -8.48 19.46 1.15
CA PRO A 112 -7.18 19.46 1.80
C PRO A 112 -6.74 20.89 2.11
N ILE A 113 -6.23 21.13 3.32
CA ILE A 113 -5.79 22.46 3.79
C ILE A 113 -4.31 22.53 4.14
N GLY A 114 -3.61 21.42 4.08
CA GLY A 114 -2.18 21.33 4.40
C GLY A 114 -1.74 19.92 4.70
N THR A 115 -0.50 19.80 5.14
CA THR A 115 0.10 18.51 5.49
C THR A 115 0.81 18.60 6.85
N LEU A 116 0.85 17.47 7.53
CA LEU A 116 1.82 17.20 8.59
C LEU A 116 3.00 16.47 7.96
N LYS A 117 4.16 17.12 7.92
CA LYS A 117 5.40 16.50 7.42
C LYS A 117 6.09 15.77 8.56
N VAL A 118 6.33 14.48 8.38
CA VAL A 118 6.93 13.57 9.36
C VAL A 118 8.17 12.93 8.75
N GLU A 119 9.24 12.84 9.52
CA GLU A 119 10.40 12.02 9.18
C GLU A 119 10.07 10.53 9.29
N ALA A 120 10.64 9.74 8.41
CA ALA A 120 10.50 8.29 8.43
C ALA A 120 11.81 7.59 8.14
N GLU A 121 11.96 6.41 8.69
CA GLU A 121 13.08 5.50 8.41
C GLU A 121 12.66 4.38 7.48
N ILE A 122 13.55 3.98 6.58
CA ILE A 122 13.36 2.83 5.71
C ILE A 122 13.69 1.58 6.54
N VAL A 123 12.66 0.81 6.91
CA VAL A 123 12.86 -0.38 7.74
C VAL A 123 13.08 -1.64 6.90
N LEU A 124 12.40 -1.72 5.76
CA LEU A 124 12.48 -2.87 4.88
C LEU A 124 12.27 -2.46 3.43
N TYR A 125 12.96 -3.10 2.49
CA TYR A 125 12.68 -2.97 1.07
C TYR A 125 13.08 -4.22 0.28
N ASN A 126 12.47 -4.37 -0.88
CA ASN A 126 12.82 -5.36 -1.90
C ASN A 126 12.88 -4.64 -3.25
N ALA A 127 14.09 -4.47 -3.78
CA ALA A 127 14.30 -3.75 -5.04
C ALA A 127 13.77 -4.52 -6.25
N ASP A 128 13.89 -5.85 -6.26
CA ASP A 128 13.46 -6.70 -7.36
C ASP A 128 11.94 -6.74 -7.49
N GLU A 129 11.25 -6.75 -6.34
CA GLU A 129 9.80 -6.78 -6.27
C GLU A 129 9.16 -5.39 -6.18
N ASP A 130 9.97 -4.33 -6.10
CA ASP A 130 9.56 -2.94 -6.04
C ASP A 130 8.66 -2.62 -4.83
N MET A 131 8.98 -3.18 -3.66
CA MET A 131 8.25 -2.93 -2.41
C MET A 131 9.14 -2.29 -1.36
N ALA A 132 8.58 -1.43 -0.52
CA ALA A 132 9.25 -0.85 0.63
C ALA A 132 8.29 -0.60 1.79
N LEU A 133 8.82 -0.67 2.99
CA LEU A 133 8.15 -0.36 4.24
C LEU A 133 8.95 0.70 4.98
N ILE A 134 8.30 1.78 5.36
CA ILE A 134 8.90 2.87 6.13
C ILE A 134 8.13 3.05 7.44
N LYS A 135 8.86 3.37 8.51
CA LYS A 135 8.31 3.63 9.84
C LYS A 135 8.38 5.11 10.15
N LEU A 136 7.26 5.71 10.53
CA LEU A 136 7.19 7.12 10.87
C LEU A 136 7.86 7.39 12.23
N ARG A 137 8.64 8.48 12.30
CA ARG A 137 9.19 9.01 13.54
C ARG A 137 8.17 9.93 14.23
N MET A 138 7.02 9.34 14.58
CA MET A 138 5.96 10.01 15.33
C MET A 138 5.52 9.14 16.49
N GLU A 139 5.05 9.79 17.56
CA GLU A 139 4.61 9.12 18.78
C GLU A 139 3.10 8.96 18.85
N ASP A 140 2.40 9.79 18.10
CA ASP A 140 0.94 9.83 18.07
C ASP A 140 0.37 8.76 17.14
N LYS A 141 -0.86 8.35 17.45
CA LYS A 141 -1.64 7.45 16.60
C LYS A 141 -1.95 8.12 15.25
N SER A 142 -1.78 7.39 14.16
CA SER A 142 -2.45 7.76 12.93
C SER A 142 -3.92 7.36 13.00
N GLU A 143 -4.79 8.33 12.78
CA GLU A 143 -6.25 8.14 12.90
C GLU A 143 -6.77 7.18 11.82
N TYR A 144 -6.21 7.27 10.62
CA TYR A 144 -6.67 6.51 9.46
C TYR A 144 -5.56 5.59 8.96
N VAL A 145 -5.89 4.30 8.86
CA VAL A 145 -5.05 3.27 8.26
C VAL A 145 -5.88 2.44 7.29
N ALA A 146 -5.30 2.06 6.17
CA ALA A 146 -5.97 1.23 5.18
C ALA A 146 -6.15 -0.20 5.72
N LYS A 147 -7.32 -0.77 5.51
CA LYS A 147 -7.58 -2.17 5.79
C LYS A 147 -7.08 -3.02 4.62
N LEU A 148 -6.21 -3.97 4.88
CA LEU A 148 -5.74 -4.90 3.86
C LEU A 148 -6.85 -5.92 3.53
N ALA A 149 -7.00 -6.25 2.24
CA ALA A 149 -7.76 -7.42 1.82
C ALA A 149 -7.07 -8.67 2.38
N LYS A 150 -7.82 -9.73 2.64
CA LYS A 150 -7.21 -10.98 3.11
C LYS A 150 -6.33 -11.58 2.01
N LYS A 151 -5.28 -12.31 2.39
CA LYS A 151 -4.35 -12.95 1.46
C LYS A 151 -5.05 -13.83 0.41
N ASN A 152 -6.15 -14.47 0.80
CA ASN A 152 -6.92 -15.41 -0.02
C ASN A 152 -8.26 -14.84 -0.51
N ASP A 153 -8.51 -13.54 -0.37
CA ASP A 153 -9.67 -12.91 -1.00
C ASP A 153 -9.51 -13.03 -2.53
N GLU A 154 -10.47 -13.65 -3.18
CA GLU A 154 -10.46 -13.81 -4.63
C GLU A 154 -10.76 -12.49 -5.33
N LEU A 155 -10.08 -12.23 -6.43
CA LEU A 155 -10.27 -11.07 -7.27
C LEU A 155 -10.51 -11.54 -8.71
N PHE A 156 -11.51 -10.96 -9.38
CA PHE A 156 -11.90 -11.33 -10.72
C PHE A 156 -11.73 -10.17 -11.70
N VAL A 157 -11.59 -10.51 -12.98
CA VAL A 157 -11.71 -9.51 -14.05
C VAL A 157 -13.11 -8.92 -14.02
N MET A 158 -13.23 -7.58 -14.15
CA MET A 158 -14.42 -6.76 -13.99
C MET A 158 -14.76 -6.38 -12.54
N ASP A 159 -14.05 -6.87 -11.53
CA ASP A 159 -14.19 -6.32 -10.18
C ASP A 159 -13.80 -4.84 -10.17
N GLU A 160 -14.61 -4.04 -9.51
CA GLU A 160 -14.39 -2.61 -9.39
C GLU A 160 -13.11 -2.30 -8.59
N THR A 161 -12.37 -1.32 -9.04
CA THR A 161 -11.14 -0.87 -8.37
C THR A 161 -11.10 0.63 -8.22
N VAL A 162 -10.49 1.09 -7.13
CA VAL A 162 -10.18 2.50 -6.90
C VAL A 162 -8.68 2.65 -6.68
N ALA A 163 -8.00 3.30 -7.60
CA ALA A 163 -6.61 3.70 -7.39
C ALA A 163 -6.57 5.05 -6.67
N VAL A 164 -5.80 5.14 -5.59
CA VAL A 164 -5.62 6.40 -4.85
C VAL A 164 -4.14 6.67 -4.64
N GLY A 165 -3.70 7.85 -5.01
CA GLY A 165 -2.32 8.27 -4.85
C GLY A 165 -2.14 9.77 -5.03
N CYS A 166 -0.94 10.25 -4.74
CA CYS A 166 -0.55 11.65 -4.86
C CYS A 166 -0.06 11.97 -6.28
N SER A 167 -0.95 11.79 -7.25
CA SER A 167 -0.68 12.01 -8.68
C SER A 167 -0.04 13.37 -8.91
N LEU A 168 1.11 13.42 -9.60
CA LEU A 168 1.86 14.66 -9.90
C LEU A 168 2.19 15.51 -8.65
N GLY A 169 2.22 14.89 -7.46
CA GLY A 169 2.46 15.57 -6.19
C GLY A 169 1.23 16.29 -5.60
N TYR A 170 0.05 16.16 -6.21
CA TYR A 170 -1.21 16.66 -5.64
C TYR A 170 -1.61 15.86 -4.38
N PRO A 171 -2.56 16.39 -3.56
CA PRO A 171 -3.21 15.58 -2.54
C PRO A 171 -3.82 14.29 -3.12
N PRO A 172 -4.10 13.27 -2.29
CA PRO A 172 -4.63 12.00 -2.77
C PRO A 172 -5.81 12.16 -3.72
N LEU A 173 -5.68 11.62 -4.93
CA LEU A 173 -6.68 11.66 -5.99
C LEU A 173 -7.20 10.25 -6.27
N PRO A 174 -8.49 9.96 -6.04
CA PRO A 174 -9.10 8.68 -6.38
C PRO A 174 -9.46 8.62 -7.87
N THR A 175 -9.20 7.48 -8.50
CA THR A 175 -9.65 7.15 -9.85
C THR A 175 -10.28 5.76 -9.87
N ILE A 176 -11.40 5.63 -10.58
CA ILE A 176 -12.23 4.42 -10.59
C ILE A 176 -12.00 3.65 -11.88
N GLY A 177 -12.02 2.34 -11.79
CA GLY A 177 -11.91 1.43 -12.90
C GLY A 177 -12.32 0.01 -12.51
N VAL A 178 -11.86 -0.96 -13.27
CA VAL A 178 -12.06 -2.38 -13.00
C VAL A 178 -10.76 -3.15 -13.19
N VAL A 179 -10.67 -4.32 -12.60
CA VAL A 179 -9.62 -5.29 -12.92
C VAL A 179 -9.77 -5.70 -14.38
N THR A 180 -8.70 -5.51 -15.17
CA THR A 180 -8.70 -5.86 -16.60
C THR A 180 -7.90 -7.11 -16.89
N ARG A 181 -6.93 -7.44 -16.03
CA ARG A 181 -6.12 -8.65 -16.15
C ARG A 181 -5.51 -9.04 -14.81
N LEU A 182 -5.45 -10.33 -14.56
CA LEU A 182 -4.77 -10.93 -13.42
C LEU A 182 -3.48 -11.62 -13.86
N ASN A 183 -2.50 -11.70 -12.96
CA ASN A 183 -1.27 -12.46 -13.10
C ASN A 183 -0.45 -12.14 -14.37
N PHE A 184 -0.41 -10.86 -14.76
CA PHE A 184 0.46 -10.41 -15.86
C PHE A 184 1.92 -10.47 -15.43
N GLN A 185 2.73 -11.31 -16.10
CA GLN A 185 4.12 -11.54 -15.72
C GLN A 185 5.05 -10.44 -16.23
N ILE A 186 5.81 -9.83 -15.32
CA ILE A 186 6.91 -8.92 -15.62
C ILE A 186 8.13 -9.40 -14.82
N GLN A 187 9.23 -9.73 -15.50
CA GLN A 187 10.47 -10.21 -14.86
C GLN A 187 10.21 -11.36 -13.85
N SER A 188 9.33 -12.28 -14.20
CA SER A 188 8.91 -13.42 -13.36
C SER A 188 8.03 -13.08 -12.15
N PHE A 189 7.62 -11.83 -11.98
CA PHE A 189 6.69 -11.43 -10.94
C PHE A 189 5.29 -11.19 -11.49
N PRO A 190 4.23 -11.73 -10.84
CA PRO A 190 2.86 -11.47 -11.24
C PRO A 190 2.41 -10.07 -10.82
N TYR A 191 1.82 -9.34 -11.75
CA TYR A 191 1.12 -8.08 -11.53
C TYR A 191 -0.35 -8.24 -11.90
N HIS A 192 -1.21 -7.43 -11.31
CA HIS A 192 -2.57 -7.27 -11.80
C HIS A 192 -2.69 -5.94 -12.54
N MET A 193 -3.61 -5.88 -13.49
CA MET A 193 -3.87 -4.68 -14.29
C MET A 193 -5.26 -4.15 -13.99
N SER A 194 -5.37 -2.83 -13.89
CA SER A 194 -6.64 -2.12 -13.72
C SER A 194 -6.79 -1.03 -14.77
N SER A 195 -8.05 -0.73 -15.10
CA SER A 195 -8.42 0.47 -15.88
C SER A 195 -8.54 1.74 -15.06
N SER A 196 -8.44 1.67 -13.72
CA SER A 196 -8.27 2.86 -12.87
C SER A 196 -7.06 3.65 -13.36
N GLN A 197 -7.21 4.95 -13.53
CA GLN A 197 -6.13 5.76 -14.09
C GLN A 197 -4.96 5.86 -13.10
N ILE A 198 -3.80 5.38 -13.53
CA ILE A 198 -2.53 5.45 -12.82
C ILE A 198 -1.57 6.29 -13.64
N ILE A 199 -0.97 7.31 -13.02
CA ILE A 199 0.04 8.20 -13.63
C ILE A 199 1.19 8.39 -12.66
N TYR A 200 2.18 9.20 -13.05
CA TYR A 200 3.30 9.56 -12.18
C TYR A 200 2.82 10.13 -10.85
N GLY A 201 3.40 9.64 -9.75
CA GLY A 201 3.03 10.01 -8.38
C GLY A 201 2.08 9.01 -7.70
N ASN A 202 1.34 8.17 -8.45
CA ASN A 202 0.51 7.11 -7.87
C ASN A 202 1.34 5.95 -7.28
N SER A 203 2.57 5.76 -7.74
CA SER A 203 3.46 4.69 -7.24
C SER A 203 3.55 4.70 -5.72
N GLY A 204 3.36 3.55 -5.09
CA GLY A 204 3.36 3.37 -3.64
C GLY A 204 2.05 3.72 -2.94
N GLY A 205 1.07 4.28 -3.66
CA GLY A 205 -0.28 4.49 -3.16
C GLY A 205 -1.06 3.18 -3.04
N ALA A 206 -2.37 3.23 -3.20
CA ALA A 206 -3.24 2.09 -3.00
C ALA A 206 -4.08 1.76 -4.22
N MET A 207 -4.27 0.47 -4.45
CA MET A 207 -5.37 -0.07 -5.23
C MET A 207 -6.37 -0.70 -4.27
N PHE A 208 -7.59 -0.20 -4.27
CA PHE A 208 -8.67 -0.68 -3.41
C PHE A 208 -9.73 -1.46 -4.20
N HIS A 209 -10.32 -2.44 -3.54
CA HIS A 209 -11.57 -3.10 -3.89
C HIS A 209 -12.41 -3.20 -2.63
N GLU A 210 -13.69 -2.80 -2.69
CA GLU A 210 -14.59 -2.77 -1.52
C GLU A 210 -13.99 -2.07 -0.27
N GLY A 211 -13.21 -1.00 -0.48
CA GLY A 211 -12.55 -0.26 0.60
C GLY A 211 -11.41 -1.00 1.30
N LYS A 212 -10.96 -2.12 0.74
CA LYS A 212 -9.79 -2.88 1.22
C LYS A 212 -8.64 -2.74 0.23
N LEU A 213 -7.43 -2.62 0.74
CA LEU A 213 -6.19 -2.56 -0.04
C LEU A 213 -5.92 -3.93 -0.69
N ILE A 214 -6.01 -4.00 -2.02
CA ILE A 214 -5.75 -5.20 -2.83
C ILE A 214 -4.38 -5.19 -3.50
N GLY A 215 -3.64 -4.09 -3.41
CA GLY A 215 -2.28 -4.01 -3.95
C GLY A 215 -1.74 -2.59 -4.05
N ILE A 216 -0.53 -2.48 -4.58
CA ILE A 216 0.26 -1.25 -4.66
C ILE A 216 0.43 -0.86 -6.14
N PRO A 217 -0.10 0.29 -6.63
CA PRO A 217 0.25 0.84 -7.93
C PRO A 217 1.76 0.98 -8.08
N SER A 218 2.34 0.41 -9.13
CA SER A 218 3.79 0.40 -9.31
C SER A 218 4.22 0.79 -10.71
N ARG A 219 3.49 0.38 -11.74
CA ARG A 219 3.89 0.57 -13.14
C ARG A 219 2.71 1.01 -13.99
N VAL A 220 3.01 1.69 -15.10
CA VAL A 220 2.05 2.05 -16.13
C VAL A 220 2.55 1.58 -17.49
N ALA A 221 1.62 1.24 -18.37
CA ALA A 221 1.98 0.99 -19.75
C ALA A 221 2.39 2.30 -20.44
N VAL A 222 3.41 2.25 -21.29
CA VAL A 222 3.86 3.37 -22.09
C VAL A 222 3.89 2.98 -23.57
N VAL A 223 3.60 3.92 -24.45
CA VAL A 223 3.60 3.75 -25.90
C VAL A 223 4.58 4.78 -26.52
N GLY A 224 5.34 4.35 -27.51
CA GLY A 224 6.28 5.24 -28.19
C GLY A 224 7.36 5.78 -27.24
N TRP A 225 7.60 7.09 -27.31
CA TRP A 225 8.66 7.79 -26.55
C TRP A 225 8.21 8.23 -25.14
N ALA A 226 7.51 7.36 -24.39
CA ALA A 226 7.06 7.58 -23.01
C ALA A 226 5.66 8.22 -22.86
N SER A 227 4.76 8.06 -23.83
CA SER A 227 3.35 8.40 -23.63
C SER A 227 2.70 7.38 -22.70
N VAL A 228 2.30 7.83 -21.51
CA VAL A 228 1.61 7.00 -20.51
C VAL A 228 0.22 6.63 -21.01
N VAL A 229 -0.15 5.35 -20.83
CA VAL A 229 -1.50 4.83 -21.05
C VAL A 229 -2.15 4.64 -19.67
N PRO A 230 -2.83 5.67 -19.13
CA PRO A 230 -3.19 5.69 -17.71
C PRO A 230 -4.19 4.60 -17.29
N HIS A 231 -5.01 4.10 -18.23
CA HIS A 231 -5.99 3.03 -18.00
C HIS A 231 -5.42 1.62 -18.20
N MET A 232 -4.11 1.49 -18.27
CA MET A 232 -3.36 0.21 -18.25
C MET A 232 -2.34 0.23 -17.11
N GLY A 233 -2.82 0.57 -15.94
CA GLY A 233 -2.02 0.61 -14.73
C GLY A 233 -1.80 -0.78 -14.14
N LEU A 234 -0.57 -1.05 -13.70
CA LEU A 234 -0.17 -2.31 -13.09
C LEU A 234 0.05 -2.11 -11.60
N PHE A 235 -0.47 -3.01 -10.81
CA PHE A 235 -0.28 -3.02 -9.37
C PHE A 235 0.27 -4.34 -8.86
N ILE A 236 1.07 -4.29 -7.81
CA ILE A 236 1.60 -5.44 -7.09
C ILE A 236 0.45 -6.01 -6.26
N PRO A 237 0.05 -7.28 -6.47
CA PRO A 237 -1.03 -7.89 -5.69
C PRO A 237 -0.72 -7.95 -4.20
N ILE A 238 -1.76 -7.82 -3.36
CA ILE A 238 -1.62 -7.87 -1.91
C ILE A 238 -1.05 -9.22 -1.42
N SER A 239 -1.30 -10.31 -2.13
CA SER A 239 -0.74 -11.61 -1.80
C SER A 239 0.79 -11.62 -1.80
N ARG A 240 1.42 -10.92 -2.76
CA ARG A 240 2.89 -10.76 -2.77
C ARG A 240 3.39 -9.92 -1.61
N VAL A 241 2.63 -8.91 -1.21
CA VAL A 241 2.95 -8.08 -0.03
C VAL A 241 2.94 -8.94 1.23
N TYR A 242 1.94 -9.81 1.38
CA TYR A 242 1.88 -10.77 2.48
C TYR A 242 3.07 -11.74 2.48
N ASP A 243 3.38 -12.37 1.33
CA ASP A 243 4.50 -13.30 1.20
C ASP A 243 5.83 -12.64 1.59
N TRP A 244 6.01 -11.37 1.19
CA TRP A 244 7.18 -10.58 1.55
C TRP A 244 7.22 -10.24 3.05
N MET A 245 6.10 -9.79 3.64
CA MET A 245 6.01 -9.52 5.07
C MET A 245 6.25 -10.78 5.92
N ASP A 246 5.69 -11.92 5.51
CA ASP A 246 5.89 -13.21 6.17
C ASP A 246 7.38 -13.59 6.17
N LYS A 247 8.02 -13.50 5.02
CA LYS A 247 9.46 -13.82 4.85
C LYS A 247 10.37 -12.94 5.70
N GLU A 248 9.98 -11.70 5.93
CA GLU A 248 10.79 -10.71 6.65
C GLU A 248 10.37 -10.55 8.12
N HIS A 249 9.47 -11.40 8.64
CA HIS A 249 8.94 -11.37 10.00
C HIS A 249 8.12 -10.12 10.37
N TYR A 250 7.46 -9.51 9.38
CA TYR A 250 6.57 -8.36 9.57
C TYR A 250 5.08 -8.73 9.60
N THR A 251 4.77 -9.99 9.98
CA THR A 251 3.39 -10.50 10.09
C THR A 251 2.53 -9.70 11.06
N PHE A 252 3.12 -9.08 12.08
CA PHE A 252 2.42 -8.23 13.05
C PHE A 252 1.70 -7.03 12.44
N LEU A 253 2.04 -6.65 11.20
CA LEU A 253 1.36 -5.56 10.50
C LEU A 253 -0.08 -5.89 10.10
N TYR A 254 -0.43 -7.17 10.04
CA TYR A 254 -1.76 -7.63 9.63
C TYR A 254 -2.33 -8.74 10.51
N ASP A 255 -1.52 -9.37 11.35
CA ASP A 255 -1.93 -10.41 12.30
C ASP A 255 -1.84 -9.87 13.73
N ASP A 256 -3.01 -9.64 14.34
CA ASP A 256 -3.13 -9.09 15.69
C ASP A 256 -2.64 -10.06 16.79
N THR A 257 -2.37 -11.31 16.46
CA THR A 257 -1.80 -12.30 17.41
C THR A 257 -0.29 -12.17 17.55
N LYS A 258 0.35 -11.40 16.67
CA LYS A 258 1.79 -11.13 16.65
C LYS A 258 2.09 -9.72 17.14
N THR A 259 3.20 -9.56 17.84
CA THR A 259 3.68 -8.25 18.27
C THR A 259 4.84 -7.76 17.41
N GLU A 260 4.98 -6.45 17.29
CA GLU A 260 6.12 -5.82 16.60
C GLU A 260 7.46 -6.30 17.17
N LYS A 261 7.55 -6.40 18.49
CA LYS A 261 8.76 -6.84 19.18
C LYS A 261 9.17 -8.24 18.79
N GLU A 262 8.24 -9.19 18.83
CA GLU A 262 8.49 -10.57 18.42
C GLU A 262 9.00 -10.67 16.99
N GLY A 263 8.33 -9.98 16.06
CA GLY A 263 8.73 -9.98 14.66
C GLY A 263 10.13 -9.40 14.43
N ILE A 264 10.45 -8.28 15.05
CA ILE A 264 11.78 -7.66 14.95
C ILE A 264 12.87 -8.55 15.56
N GLU A 265 12.64 -9.15 16.73
CA GLU A 265 13.58 -10.06 17.38
C GLU A 265 13.83 -11.33 16.55
N GLU A 266 12.78 -11.92 15.96
CA GLU A 266 12.91 -13.08 15.06
C GLU A 266 13.75 -12.74 13.83
N ARG A 267 13.49 -11.58 13.21
CA ARG A 267 14.25 -11.09 12.07
C ARG A 267 15.74 -10.86 12.40
N GLU A 268 16.04 -10.24 13.53
CA GLU A 268 17.43 -9.99 13.96
C GLU A 268 18.19 -11.30 14.20
N LYS A 269 17.55 -12.30 14.82
CA LYS A 269 18.12 -13.63 15.03
C LYS A 269 18.45 -14.30 13.69
N GLU A 270 17.55 -14.23 12.72
CA GLU A 270 17.77 -14.80 11.39
C GLU A 270 18.93 -14.11 10.65
N ILE A 271 18.98 -12.76 10.69
CA ILE A 271 20.07 -12.01 10.08
C ILE A 271 21.42 -12.39 10.70
N LYS A 272 21.46 -12.53 12.03
CA LYS A 272 22.68 -12.93 12.75
C LYS A 272 23.12 -14.34 12.35
N ALA A 273 22.20 -15.30 12.33
CA ALA A 273 22.49 -16.67 11.91
C ALA A 273 23.02 -16.75 10.47
N LYS A 274 22.41 -15.98 9.54
CA LYS A 274 22.89 -15.90 8.15
C LYS A 274 24.29 -15.30 8.01
N LYS A 275 24.65 -14.33 8.88
CA LYS A 275 26.01 -13.75 8.91
C LYS A 275 27.05 -14.74 9.47
N GLU A 276 26.68 -15.51 10.48
CA GLU A 276 27.56 -16.52 11.08
C GLU A 276 27.81 -17.71 10.13
N ALA A 277 26.79 -18.12 9.36
CA ALA A 277 26.91 -19.18 8.37
C ALA A 277 27.77 -18.81 7.13
N LYS A 278 28.04 -17.51 6.91
CA LYS A 278 28.87 -17.01 5.79
C LYS A 278 30.33 -16.75 6.18
N LYS A 279 30.67 -16.89 7.45
CA LYS A 279 32.05 -16.83 7.98
C LYS A 279 32.68 -18.21 7.98
#